data_ba88be233437a57ec48869b6a2d72a8c
#
_entry.id   ba88be233437a57ec48869b6a2d72a8c
#
_cell.length_a   1.000
_cell.length_b   1.000
_cell.length_c   1.000
_cell.angle_alpha   90.00
_cell.angle_beta   90.00
_cell.angle_gamma   90.00
#
_symmetry.space_group_name_H-M   'P 1'
#
loop_
_entity.id
_entity.type
_entity.pdbx_description
1 polymer ?
#
loop_
_entity_poly.entity_id
_entity_poly.type
_entity_poly.pdbx_seq_one_letter_code
_entity_poly.pdbx_strand_id
1 'polypeptide(L)'
;WNVQQKRRGEYRFLARKNKLNQFSSEGCVSGVKLKWGKQALKKSEKSFPSRMAGEDNPGLASFYLREKLVKRLNEKGISDPVVLRAMETVERHKFVDSALASQAYEDTALPIGYGQTISQPFVVAKTISVVRRFLKISEKIESNKNIKVLEIGFGSGYQASVLSNCFQKVVAIERIFPLFQKGLEVCRPLVLDGKLKVVFGDGNDGLKSEAPFDAIFFSAALDFFPNVLREQLNEGGVIIAPTGSTTQHLLVGVKEKGCEKNLVIYKLDAVSYVPVIRGVER
;
A
#
# COMPACT_ATOMS: atom_id res chain seq x y z
N TRP A 1 43.77 -13.11 16.60
CA TRP A 1 43.09 -11.86 16.88
C TRP A 1 41.58 -12.14 16.95
N ASN A 2 41.11 -12.25 18.20
CA ASN A 2 39.69 -12.36 18.54
C ASN A 2 39.05 -10.97 18.46
N VAL A 3 38.03 -10.81 17.65
CA VAL A 3 37.01 -9.77 17.84
C VAL A 3 35.65 -10.44 17.73
N GLN A 4 35.06 -10.65 18.89
CA GLN A 4 33.65 -11.00 19.02
C GLN A 4 32.80 -9.81 18.58
N GLN A 5 32.09 -9.93 17.46
CA GLN A 5 30.93 -9.10 17.14
C GLN A 5 29.64 -9.84 17.53
N LYS A 6 29.24 -9.64 18.77
CA LYS A 6 27.87 -9.90 19.22
C LYS A 6 27.07 -8.61 19.05
N ARG A 7 26.18 -8.55 18.05
CA ARG A 7 24.95 -7.73 17.99
C ARG A 7 24.39 -7.73 16.59
N ARG A 8 23.74 -8.84 16.19
CA ARG A 8 22.72 -8.85 15.14
C ARG A 8 21.54 -9.61 15.71
N GLY A 9 20.36 -8.95 15.77
CA GLY A 9 19.12 -9.61 16.16
C GLY A 9 18.86 -10.78 15.20
N GLU A 10 18.78 -11.98 15.75
CA GLU A 10 18.51 -13.18 14.99
C GLU A 10 17.06 -13.16 14.52
N TYR A 11 16.84 -12.98 13.21
CA TYR A 11 15.58 -13.24 12.57
C TYR A 11 15.40 -14.75 12.43
N ARG A 12 14.47 -15.34 13.19
CA ARG A 12 14.06 -16.71 12.95
C ARG A 12 13.23 -16.77 11.68
N PHE A 13 13.84 -17.21 10.58
CA PHE A 13 13.14 -17.63 9.39
C PHE A 13 12.39 -18.94 9.68
N LEU A 14 11.15 -18.84 10.11
CA LEU A 14 10.24 -19.97 10.08
C LEU A 14 9.70 -20.07 8.64
N ALA A 15 10.47 -20.74 7.79
CA ALA A 15 9.97 -21.23 6.52
C ALA A 15 8.89 -22.28 6.80
N ARG A 16 7.67 -21.88 7.11
CA ARG A 16 6.50 -22.74 6.92
C ARG A 16 6.34 -22.89 5.42
N LYS A 17 7.05 -23.88 4.86
CA LYS A 17 6.75 -24.43 3.54
C LYS A 17 5.24 -24.73 3.51
N ASN A 18 4.56 -24.25 2.48
CA ASN A 18 3.24 -24.66 2.00
C ASN A 18 1.97 -23.93 2.48
N LYS A 19 1.94 -22.58 2.52
CA LYS A 19 0.60 -21.95 2.45
C LYS A 19 0.53 -20.65 1.63
N LEU A 20 1.63 -20.14 1.12
CA LEU A 20 1.61 -18.89 0.33
C LEU A 20 1.94 -19.04 -1.16
N ASN A 21 2.39 -20.23 -1.61
CA ASN A 21 2.70 -20.48 -3.02
C ASN A 21 1.51 -20.94 -3.86
N GLN A 22 0.28 -20.91 -3.35
CA GLN A 22 -0.93 -21.17 -4.14
C GLN A 22 -1.71 -19.88 -4.36
N PHE A 23 -1.12 -18.93 -5.09
CA PHE A 23 -1.86 -17.92 -5.81
C PHE A 23 -2.24 -18.39 -7.23
N SER A 24 -2.64 -19.64 -7.36
CA SER A 24 -3.40 -20.14 -8.49
C SER A 24 -4.87 -20.22 -8.07
N SER A 25 -5.73 -19.78 -8.91
CA SER A 25 -7.18 -19.67 -8.98
C SER A 25 -8.12 -20.57 -8.13
N GLU A 26 -7.64 -21.26 -7.10
CA GLU A 26 -8.47 -22.07 -6.20
C GLU A 26 -8.03 -21.87 -4.75
N GLY A 27 -8.84 -21.09 -4.00
CA GLY A 27 -8.61 -20.85 -2.59
C GLY A 27 -9.11 -22.02 -1.74
N CYS A 28 -8.22 -22.81 -1.18
CA CYS A 28 -8.55 -23.75 -0.11
C CYS A 28 -7.71 -23.43 1.13
N VAL A 29 -8.34 -22.94 2.17
CA VAL A 29 -7.78 -22.87 3.51
C VAL A 29 -8.75 -23.59 4.44
N SER A 30 -8.30 -24.70 5.04
CA SER A 30 -8.95 -25.48 6.09
C SER A 30 -10.45 -25.80 5.84
N GLY A 31 -10.73 -26.75 4.94
CA GLY A 31 -11.96 -27.54 4.98
C GLY A 31 -13.28 -26.84 4.61
N VAL A 32 -13.30 -25.58 4.24
CA VAL A 32 -14.50 -24.86 3.79
C VAL A 32 -14.33 -24.44 2.34
N LYS A 33 -14.97 -25.13 1.41
CA LYS A 33 -15.12 -24.73 0.00
C LYS A 33 -16.09 -23.54 -0.05
N LEU A 34 -15.59 -22.32 -0.14
CA LEU A 34 -16.40 -21.17 -0.51
C LEU A 34 -16.60 -21.16 -2.02
N LYS A 35 -17.74 -21.66 -2.47
CA LYS A 35 -18.21 -21.48 -3.86
C LYS A 35 -18.61 -20.01 -4.03
N TRP A 36 -17.79 -19.25 -4.73
CA TRP A 36 -18.17 -17.94 -5.22
C TRP A 36 -19.09 -18.12 -6.42
N GLY A 37 -20.36 -17.83 -6.22
CA GLY A 37 -21.35 -17.92 -7.26
C GLY A 37 -21.14 -16.88 -8.35
N LYS A 38 -21.15 -17.31 -9.61
CA LYS A 38 -21.13 -16.50 -10.85
C LYS A 38 -22.35 -15.59 -11.04
N GLN A 39 -23.03 -15.17 -9.95
CA GLN A 39 -24.32 -14.47 -10.05
C GLN A 39 -24.28 -12.97 -9.72
N ALA A 40 -23.13 -12.38 -9.38
CA ALA A 40 -23.05 -10.94 -9.05
C ALA A 40 -22.76 -10.01 -10.25
N LEU A 41 -22.61 -10.54 -11.46
CA LEU A 41 -22.28 -9.74 -12.67
C LEU A 41 -23.44 -9.62 -13.67
N LYS A 42 -24.66 -10.02 -13.32
CA LYS A 42 -25.85 -9.78 -14.15
C LYS A 42 -26.77 -8.79 -13.47
N LYS A 43 -26.48 -7.48 -13.56
CA LYS A 43 -27.47 -6.38 -13.59
C LYS A 43 -26.75 -5.02 -13.57
N SER A 44 -26.32 -4.57 -14.71
CA SER A 44 -26.39 -3.17 -15.14
C SER A 44 -25.94 -3.06 -16.60
N GLU A 45 -26.59 -3.79 -17.50
CA GLU A 45 -26.68 -3.32 -18.88
C GLU A 45 -27.65 -2.14 -18.90
N LYS A 46 -27.21 -0.98 -18.44
CA LYS A 46 -27.77 0.29 -18.88
C LYS A 46 -27.02 0.67 -20.12
N SER A 47 -27.70 0.52 -21.27
CA SER A 47 -27.32 1.06 -22.57
C SER A 47 -26.84 2.51 -22.41
N PHE A 48 -25.55 2.73 -22.60
CA PHE A 48 -24.99 4.07 -22.74
C PHE A 48 -25.45 4.64 -24.09
N PRO A 49 -25.91 5.90 -24.16
CA PRO A 49 -26.24 6.54 -25.42
C PRO A 49 -24.93 6.66 -26.22
N SER A 50 -24.93 6.06 -27.39
CA SER A 50 -23.94 6.26 -28.43
C SER A 50 -23.99 7.70 -28.90
N ARG A 51 -22.82 8.36 -28.95
CA ARG A 51 -22.53 9.66 -29.58
C ARG A 51 -22.90 10.91 -28.77
N MET A 52 -21.88 11.47 -28.10
CA MET A 52 -21.55 12.90 -28.30
C MET A 52 -20.05 12.97 -28.62
N ALA A 53 -19.74 13.01 -29.90
CA ALA A 53 -18.47 13.51 -30.41
C ALA A 53 -18.51 15.02 -30.26
N GLY A 54 -17.67 15.60 -29.44
CA GLY A 54 -17.55 17.05 -29.29
C GLY A 54 -17.36 17.45 -27.84
N GLU A 55 -16.15 17.80 -27.56
CA GLU A 55 -15.52 18.32 -26.35
C GLU A 55 -14.75 17.25 -25.56
N ASP A 56 -13.41 17.39 -25.61
CA ASP A 56 -12.47 16.66 -24.79
C ASP A 56 -12.79 16.93 -23.29
N ASN A 57 -13.64 16.09 -22.70
CA ASN A 57 -13.88 16.14 -21.27
C ASN A 57 -12.79 15.28 -20.58
N PRO A 58 -11.72 15.88 -20.04
CA PRO A 58 -10.61 15.14 -19.45
C PRO A 58 -11.06 14.26 -18.29
N GLY A 59 -12.20 14.58 -17.66
CA GLY A 59 -12.80 13.76 -16.61
C GLY A 59 -13.35 12.43 -17.14
N LEU A 60 -13.98 12.41 -18.31
CA LEU A 60 -14.56 11.20 -18.90
C LEU A 60 -13.45 10.24 -19.38
N ALA A 61 -12.42 10.80 -20.05
CA ALA A 61 -11.25 10.02 -20.45
C ALA A 61 -10.52 9.41 -19.24
N SER A 62 -10.36 10.16 -18.16
CA SER A 62 -9.78 9.71 -16.90
C SER A 62 -10.59 8.58 -16.24
N PHE A 63 -11.92 8.65 -16.25
CA PHE A 63 -12.79 7.60 -15.74
C PHE A 63 -12.60 6.28 -16.49
N TYR A 64 -12.65 6.31 -17.82
CA TYR A 64 -12.44 5.13 -18.66
C TYR A 64 -11.06 4.49 -18.44
N LEU A 65 -10.01 5.31 -18.30
CA LEU A 65 -8.65 4.82 -18.05
C LEU A 65 -8.53 4.18 -16.68
N ARG A 66 -9.23 4.68 -15.65
CA ARG A 66 -9.29 4.06 -14.32
C ARG A 66 -9.99 2.71 -14.34
N GLU A 67 -11.14 2.63 -15.01
CA GLU A 67 -11.86 1.37 -15.17
C GLU A 67 -10.98 0.31 -15.87
N LYS A 68 -10.29 0.69 -16.95
CA LYS A 68 -9.34 -0.18 -17.65
C LYS A 68 -8.18 -0.62 -16.74
N LEU A 69 -7.64 0.30 -15.92
CA LEU A 69 -6.61 -0.04 -14.94
C LEU A 69 -7.13 -1.07 -13.92
N VAL A 70 -8.30 -0.84 -13.33
CA VAL A 70 -8.90 -1.75 -12.33
C VAL A 70 -9.16 -3.13 -12.92
N LYS A 71 -9.66 -3.21 -14.16
CA LYS A 71 -9.81 -4.48 -14.87
C LYS A 71 -8.48 -5.22 -15.00
N ARG A 72 -7.40 -4.52 -15.41
CA ARG A 72 -6.05 -5.08 -15.51
C ARG A 72 -5.52 -5.56 -14.17
N LEU A 73 -5.76 -4.82 -13.08
CA LEU A 73 -5.37 -5.22 -11.74
C LEU A 73 -6.09 -6.50 -11.30
N ASN A 74 -7.38 -6.61 -11.59
CA ASN A 74 -8.16 -7.82 -11.30
C ASN A 74 -7.66 -9.04 -12.09
N GLU A 75 -7.37 -8.87 -13.39
CA GLU A 75 -6.76 -9.91 -14.24
C GLU A 75 -5.40 -10.37 -13.71
N LYS A 76 -4.64 -9.49 -13.07
CA LYS A 76 -3.36 -9.79 -12.40
C LYS A 76 -3.52 -10.41 -10.99
N GLY A 77 -4.76 -10.67 -10.55
CA GLY A 77 -5.04 -11.38 -9.30
C GLY A 77 -5.34 -10.48 -8.09
N ILE A 78 -5.50 -9.17 -8.25
CA ILE A 78 -6.05 -8.32 -7.19
C ILE A 78 -7.54 -8.57 -7.10
N SER A 79 -7.99 -9.23 -6.02
CA SER A 79 -9.39 -9.62 -5.83
C SER A 79 -10.09 -8.94 -4.65
N ASP A 80 -9.39 -8.09 -3.89
CA ASP A 80 -9.99 -7.32 -2.80
C ASP A 80 -10.86 -6.19 -3.38
N PRO A 81 -12.20 -6.24 -3.23
CA PRO A 81 -13.11 -5.29 -3.86
C PRO A 81 -12.97 -3.88 -3.28
N VAL A 82 -12.55 -3.75 -2.02
CA VAL A 82 -12.32 -2.43 -1.41
C VAL A 82 -11.10 -1.77 -2.04
N VAL A 83 -10.03 -2.53 -2.24
CA VAL A 83 -8.82 -2.03 -2.90
C VAL A 83 -9.10 -1.67 -4.36
N LEU A 84 -9.84 -2.51 -5.09
CA LEU A 84 -10.20 -2.20 -6.48
C LEU A 84 -11.04 -0.93 -6.58
N ARG A 85 -12.05 -0.74 -5.70
CA ARG A 85 -12.84 0.51 -5.62
C ARG A 85 -11.97 1.72 -5.27
N ALA A 86 -11.03 1.58 -4.33
CA ALA A 86 -10.11 2.66 -3.97
C ALA A 86 -9.21 3.07 -5.15
N MET A 87 -8.68 2.09 -5.89
CA MET A 87 -7.88 2.34 -7.11
C MET A 87 -8.70 3.00 -8.22
N GLU A 88 -9.99 2.71 -8.33
CA GLU A 88 -10.90 3.34 -9.28
C GLU A 88 -11.26 4.78 -8.86
N THR A 89 -11.45 5.02 -7.56
CA THR A 89 -11.85 6.31 -7.01
C THR A 89 -10.73 7.35 -7.10
N VAL A 90 -9.47 6.94 -6.81
CA VAL A 90 -8.35 7.87 -6.73
C VAL A 90 -7.82 8.24 -8.11
N GLU A 91 -7.87 9.51 -8.45
CA GLU A 91 -7.45 10.08 -9.72
C GLU A 91 -5.93 10.21 -9.80
N ARG A 92 -5.25 9.11 -10.14
CA ARG A 92 -3.79 9.00 -10.13
C ARG A 92 -3.07 10.09 -10.94
N HIS A 93 -3.67 10.58 -12.01
CA HIS A 93 -3.10 11.66 -12.85
C HIS A 93 -2.90 12.98 -12.09
N LYS A 94 -3.60 13.20 -10.98
CA LYS A 94 -3.41 14.39 -10.11
C LYS A 94 -2.14 14.33 -9.25
N PHE A 95 -1.49 13.17 -9.18
CA PHE A 95 -0.31 12.90 -8.35
C PHE A 95 1.00 12.82 -9.14
N VAL A 96 0.96 13.11 -10.43
CA VAL A 96 2.12 13.17 -11.32
C VAL A 96 2.20 14.54 -11.98
N ASP A 97 3.32 14.81 -12.65
CA ASP A 97 3.43 16.01 -13.49
C ASP A 97 2.41 15.96 -14.65
N SER A 98 1.89 17.11 -15.05
CA SER A 98 0.91 17.22 -16.14
C SER A 98 1.41 16.61 -17.45
N ALA A 99 2.71 16.69 -17.73
CA ALA A 99 3.34 16.07 -18.90
C ALA A 99 3.27 14.52 -18.87
N LEU A 100 3.09 13.93 -17.68
CA LEU A 100 2.98 12.48 -17.48
C LEU A 100 1.53 12.01 -17.27
N ALA A 101 0.56 12.92 -17.27
CA ALA A 101 -0.84 12.60 -16.95
C ALA A 101 -1.42 11.51 -17.87
N SER A 102 -1.04 11.48 -19.15
CA SER A 102 -1.46 10.45 -20.11
C SER A 102 -0.95 9.04 -19.75
N GLN A 103 0.19 8.94 -19.08
CA GLN A 103 0.81 7.69 -18.65
C GLN A 103 0.37 7.26 -17.23
N ALA A 104 -0.37 8.12 -16.51
CA ALA A 104 -0.71 7.90 -15.10
C ALA A 104 -1.46 6.59 -14.83
N TYR A 105 -2.18 6.08 -15.82
CA TYR A 105 -2.98 4.86 -15.71
C TYR A 105 -2.32 3.62 -16.33
N GLU A 106 -1.07 3.77 -16.81
CA GLU A 106 -0.25 2.62 -17.15
C GLU A 106 0.26 1.96 -15.87
N ASP A 107 0.43 0.63 -15.93
CA ASP A 107 0.89 -0.15 -14.75
C ASP A 107 2.41 -0.07 -14.63
N THR A 108 2.93 1.14 -14.43
CA THR A 108 4.33 1.48 -14.27
C THR A 108 4.56 2.53 -13.19
N ALA A 109 5.78 2.60 -12.66
CA ALA A 109 6.23 3.69 -11.81
C ALA A 109 6.55 4.93 -12.66
N LEU A 110 6.26 6.13 -12.15
CA LEU A 110 6.51 7.39 -12.83
C LEU A 110 7.30 8.34 -11.91
N PRO A 111 8.19 9.19 -12.44
CA PRO A 111 8.92 10.16 -11.64
C PRO A 111 7.99 11.24 -11.07
N ILE A 112 8.27 11.65 -9.82
CA ILE A 112 7.58 12.75 -9.12
C ILE A 112 8.52 13.88 -8.71
N GLY A 113 9.79 13.82 -9.15
CA GLY A 113 10.86 14.73 -8.79
C GLY A 113 11.72 14.23 -7.63
N TYR A 114 12.81 14.92 -7.35
CA TYR A 114 13.73 14.62 -6.23
C TYR A 114 14.27 13.18 -6.22
N GLY A 115 14.45 12.57 -7.40
CA GLY A 115 14.86 11.17 -7.52
C GLY A 115 13.82 10.16 -7.02
N GLN A 116 12.56 10.59 -6.77
CA GLN A 116 11.49 9.75 -6.26
C GLN A 116 10.48 9.40 -7.36
N THR A 117 9.71 8.34 -7.10
CA THR A 117 8.67 7.86 -8.03
C THR A 117 7.37 7.59 -7.31
N ILE A 118 6.25 7.77 -8.03
CA ILE A 118 4.97 7.17 -7.64
C ILE A 118 5.02 5.69 -8.03
N SER A 119 4.74 4.81 -7.06
CA SER A 119 4.82 3.36 -7.25
C SER A 119 3.85 2.86 -8.31
N GLN A 120 4.23 1.76 -8.98
CA GLN A 120 3.38 1.05 -9.96
C GLN A 120 2.01 0.71 -9.34
N PRO A 121 0.90 0.95 -10.04
CA PRO A 121 -0.46 0.68 -9.54
C PRO A 121 -0.66 -0.74 -9.00
N PHE A 122 -0.16 -1.76 -9.71
CA PHE A 122 -0.25 -3.14 -9.26
C PHE A 122 0.42 -3.37 -7.90
N VAL A 123 1.59 -2.78 -7.69
CA VAL A 123 2.33 -2.94 -6.43
C VAL A 123 1.59 -2.27 -5.28
N VAL A 124 1.04 -1.06 -5.47
CA VAL A 124 0.20 -0.37 -4.47
C VAL A 124 -1.02 -1.22 -4.11
N ALA A 125 -1.78 -1.67 -5.11
CA ALA A 125 -2.97 -2.49 -4.89
C ALA A 125 -2.63 -3.81 -4.18
N LYS A 126 -1.55 -4.48 -4.59
CA LYS A 126 -1.08 -5.74 -3.99
C LYS A 126 -0.67 -5.56 -2.54
N THR A 127 0.15 -4.54 -2.25
CA THR A 127 0.63 -4.24 -0.90
C THR A 127 -0.54 -4.01 0.06
N ILE A 128 -1.54 -3.22 -0.34
CA ILE A 128 -2.72 -2.93 0.47
C ILE A 128 -3.58 -4.19 0.65
N SER A 129 -3.83 -4.95 -0.42
CA SER A 129 -4.61 -6.20 -0.36
C SER A 129 -3.97 -7.23 0.56
N VAL A 130 -2.64 -7.35 0.53
CA VAL A 130 -1.89 -8.24 1.42
C VAL A 130 -2.08 -7.84 2.89
N VAL A 131 -1.90 -6.55 3.22
CA VAL A 131 -2.06 -6.07 4.60
C VAL A 131 -3.49 -6.29 5.09
N ARG A 132 -4.51 -5.95 4.30
CA ARG A 132 -5.91 -6.18 4.63
C ARG A 132 -6.20 -7.66 4.93
N ARG A 133 -5.60 -8.57 4.15
CA ARG A 133 -5.71 -10.02 4.38
C ARG A 133 -5.05 -10.46 5.69
N PHE A 134 -3.86 -9.95 6.01
CA PHE A 134 -3.18 -10.26 7.28
C PHE A 134 -3.94 -9.72 8.49
N LEU A 135 -4.50 -8.52 8.39
CA LEU A 135 -5.37 -7.94 9.42
C LEU A 135 -6.74 -8.63 9.50
N LYS A 136 -7.04 -9.58 8.59
CA LYS A 136 -8.33 -10.31 8.49
C LYS A 136 -9.53 -9.36 8.35
N ILE A 137 -9.34 -8.26 7.65
CA ILE A 137 -10.40 -7.31 7.36
C ILE A 137 -11.22 -7.84 6.18
N SER A 138 -12.52 -8.07 6.40
CA SER A 138 -13.48 -8.40 5.34
C SER A 138 -14.50 -7.26 5.19
N GLU A 139 -15.17 -7.18 4.04
CA GLU A 139 -16.22 -6.16 3.82
C GLU A 139 -17.30 -6.11 4.92
N LYS A 140 -17.57 -7.26 5.58
CA LYS A 140 -18.55 -7.37 6.66
C LYS A 140 -18.05 -6.88 8.02
N ILE A 141 -16.75 -6.78 8.22
CA ILE A 141 -16.11 -6.41 9.50
C ILE A 141 -15.69 -4.94 9.51
N GLU A 142 -15.62 -4.29 8.35
CA GLU A 142 -15.14 -2.91 8.21
C GLU A 142 -15.96 -1.88 8.99
N SER A 143 -17.23 -2.13 9.22
CA SER A 143 -18.13 -1.14 9.84
C SER A 143 -17.82 -0.83 11.32
N ASN A 144 -17.02 -1.67 12.01
CA ASN A 144 -16.83 -1.54 13.46
C ASN A 144 -15.35 -1.45 13.91
N LYS A 145 -14.37 -1.56 13.02
CA LYS A 145 -12.96 -1.56 13.41
C LYS A 145 -12.26 -0.28 12.93
N ASN A 146 -11.87 0.56 13.87
CA ASN A 146 -11.13 1.80 13.58
C ASN A 146 -9.67 1.49 13.29
N ILE A 147 -9.37 1.04 12.07
CA ILE A 147 -8.02 0.68 11.62
C ILE A 147 -7.20 1.94 11.35
N LYS A 148 -6.06 2.07 12.04
CA LYS A 148 -5.10 3.15 11.90
C LYS A 148 -3.81 2.65 11.27
N VAL A 149 -3.39 3.29 10.19
CA VAL A 149 -2.18 2.89 9.45
C VAL A 149 -1.18 4.04 9.34
N LEU A 150 0.12 3.68 9.29
CA LEU A 150 1.22 4.60 9.00
C LEU A 150 1.78 4.30 7.62
N GLU A 151 1.97 5.32 6.80
CA GLU A 151 2.74 5.30 5.57
C GLU A 151 4.05 6.05 5.74
N ILE A 152 5.18 5.41 5.45
CA ILE A 152 6.52 6.00 5.46
C ILE A 152 6.97 6.19 4.02
N GLY A 153 7.16 7.47 3.63
CA GLY A 153 7.37 7.89 2.25
C GLY A 153 6.08 8.29 1.56
N PHE A 154 5.48 9.41 1.99
CA PHE A 154 4.24 9.95 1.44
C PHE A 154 4.36 10.33 -0.05
N GLY A 155 5.51 10.86 -0.46
CA GLY A 155 5.79 11.27 -1.84
C GLY A 155 4.76 12.26 -2.36
N SER A 156 4.11 11.90 -3.47
CA SER A 156 3.02 12.71 -4.04
C SER A 156 1.68 12.57 -3.33
N GLY A 157 1.53 11.60 -2.40
CA GLY A 157 0.29 11.34 -1.66
C GLY A 157 -0.67 10.34 -2.32
N TYR A 158 -0.29 9.72 -3.43
CA TYR A 158 -1.17 8.78 -4.12
C TYR A 158 -1.52 7.56 -3.28
N GLN A 159 -0.52 6.87 -2.73
CA GLN A 159 -0.76 5.67 -1.91
C GLN A 159 -1.53 6.04 -0.64
N ALA A 160 -1.21 7.17 0.02
CA ALA A 160 -1.98 7.68 1.16
C ALA A 160 -3.46 7.90 0.81
N SER A 161 -3.74 8.41 -0.39
CA SER A 161 -5.12 8.60 -0.87
C SER A 161 -5.83 7.28 -1.10
N VAL A 162 -5.16 6.27 -1.65
CA VAL A 162 -5.72 4.90 -1.78
C VAL A 162 -5.94 4.28 -0.41
N LEU A 163 -4.97 4.40 0.51
CA LEU A 163 -5.07 3.93 1.90
C LEU A 163 -6.25 4.57 2.63
N SER A 164 -6.50 5.87 2.44
CA SER A 164 -7.62 6.60 3.05
C SER A 164 -9.00 6.17 2.54
N ASN A 165 -9.05 5.45 1.42
CA ASN A 165 -10.26 4.78 0.92
C ASN A 165 -10.37 3.31 1.40
N CYS A 166 -9.28 2.76 1.98
CA CYS A 166 -9.23 1.37 2.46
C CYS A 166 -9.25 1.25 3.98
N PHE A 167 -8.89 2.32 4.70
CA PHE A 167 -8.75 2.35 6.16
C PHE A 167 -9.33 3.65 6.74
N GLN A 168 -9.70 3.63 8.02
CA GLN A 168 -10.40 4.75 8.66
C GLN A 168 -9.46 5.93 9.00
N LYS A 169 -8.21 5.64 9.39
CA LYS A 169 -7.21 6.64 9.73
C LYS A 169 -5.88 6.33 9.09
N VAL A 170 -5.37 7.27 8.34
CA VAL A 170 -4.05 7.22 7.71
C VAL A 170 -3.18 8.33 8.26
N VAL A 171 -1.98 7.96 8.71
CA VAL A 171 -0.92 8.89 9.03
C VAL A 171 0.18 8.67 8.01
N ALA A 172 0.71 9.72 7.42
CA ALA A 172 1.80 9.63 6.45
C ALA A 172 2.95 10.55 6.85
N ILE A 173 4.18 10.14 6.57
CA ILE A 173 5.38 10.91 6.87
C ILE A 173 6.24 11.06 5.60
N GLU A 174 6.75 12.27 5.36
CA GLU A 174 7.61 12.60 4.23
C GLU A 174 8.84 13.39 4.69
N ARG A 175 10.02 12.98 4.19
CA ARG A 175 11.30 13.61 4.53
C ARG A 175 11.72 14.74 3.58
N ILE A 176 11.16 14.77 2.37
CA ILE A 176 11.50 15.75 1.32
C ILE A 176 10.45 16.86 1.35
N PHE A 177 10.82 18.04 1.82
CA PHE A 177 9.88 19.13 2.08
C PHE A 177 9.06 19.55 0.85
N PRO A 178 9.64 19.74 -0.36
CA PRO A 178 8.84 20.08 -1.53
C PRO A 178 7.83 19.00 -1.93
N LEU A 179 8.15 17.71 -1.76
CA LEU A 179 7.19 16.62 -1.99
C LEU A 179 6.07 16.64 -0.93
N PHE A 180 6.44 16.82 0.34
CA PHE A 180 5.48 17.00 1.41
C PHE A 180 4.46 18.13 1.11
N GLN A 181 4.93 19.30 0.68
CA GLN A 181 4.06 20.43 0.35
C GLN A 181 3.14 20.12 -0.83
N LYS A 182 3.71 19.62 -1.95
CA LYS A 182 2.95 19.29 -3.15
C LYS A 182 1.90 18.20 -2.90
N GLY A 183 2.28 17.12 -2.21
CA GLY A 183 1.37 16.03 -1.87
C GLY A 183 0.27 16.47 -0.89
N LEU A 184 0.61 17.32 0.09
CA LEU A 184 -0.36 17.87 1.04
C LEU A 184 -1.43 18.72 0.33
N GLU A 185 -1.05 19.51 -0.69
CA GLU A 185 -1.98 20.30 -1.48
C GLU A 185 -3.00 19.40 -2.22
N VAL A 186 -2.53 18.35 -2.91
CA VAL A 186 -3.39 17.41 -3.62
C VAL A 186 -4.29 16.64 -2.64
N CYS A 187 -3.77 16.25 -1.48
CA CYS A 187 -4.51 15.47 -0.47
C CYS A 187 -5.32 16.34 0.50
N ARG A 188 -5.36 17.68 0.32
CA ARG A 188 -6.04 18.62 1.21
C ARG A 188 -7.47 18.21 1.59
N PRO A 189 -8.33 17.72 0.68
CA PRO A 189 -9.67 17.26 1.07
C PRO A 189 -9.65 16.15 2.11
N LEU A 190 -8.77 15.15 1.96
CA LEU A 190 -8.64 14.04 2.91
C LEU A 190 -8.13 14.49 4.29
N VAL A 191 -7.26 15.50 4.31
CA VAL A 191 -6.75 16.10 5.55
C VAL A 191 -7.85 16.87 6.28
N LEU A 192 -8.65 17.66 5.55
CA LEU A 192 -9.79 18.41 6.12
C LEU A 192 -10.88 17.46 6.65
N ASP A 193 -11.11 16.33 6.00
CA ASP A 193 -12.03 15.29 6.44
C ASP A 193 -11.50 14.48 7.66
N GLY A 194 -10.27 14.72 8.11
CA GLY A 194 -9.64 14.01 9.21
C GLY A 194 -9.27 12.55 8.92
N LYS A 195 -9.36 12.12 7.66
CA LYS A 195 -8.97 10.76 7.23
C LYS A 195 -7.48 10.57 7.08
N LEU A 196 -6.78 11.65 6.72
CA LEU A 196 -5.34 11.68 6.49
C LEU A 196 -4.67 12.74 7.35
N LYS A 197 -3.61 12.35 8.07
CA LYS A 197 -2.67 13.26 8.72
C LYS A 197 -1.31 13.11 8.04
N VAL A 198 -0.72 14.23 7.61
CA VAL A 198 0.61 14.22 6.98
C VAL A 198 1.60 14.96 7.88
N VAL A 199 2.77 14.37 8.09
CA VAL A 199 3.84 14.89 8.93
C VAL A 199 5.11 15.06 8.10
N PHE A 200 5.72 16.24 8.18
CA PHE A 200 7.07 16.43 7.65
C PHE A 200 8.10 15.92 8.65
N GLY A 201 8.94 14.97 8.24
CA GLY A 201 9.94 14.37 9.12
C GLY A 201 10.62 13.14 8.55
N ASP A 202 11.56 12.62 9.32
CA ASP A 202 12.23 11.34 9.03
C ASP A 202 11.39 10.16 9.57
N GLY A 203 10.99 9.26 8.67
CA GLY A 203 10.17 8.08 9.00
C GLY A 203 10.97 6.84 9.36
N ASN A 204 12.31 6.88 9.38
CA ASN A 204 13.13 5.70 9.68
C ASN A 204 12.79 5.04 11.02
N ASP A 205 12.47 5.84 12.02
CA ASP A 205 12.09 5.38 13.36
C ASP A 205 10.56 5.38 13.56
N GLY A 206 9.79 5.45 12.48
CA GLY A 206 8.32 5.52 12.51
C GLY A 206 7.80 6.88 13.00
N LEU A 207 6.65 6.86 13.68
CA LEU A 207 6.04 8.05 14.26
C LEU A 207 5.44 7.71 15.64
N LYS A 208 6.30 7.72 16.65
CA LYS A 208 5.97 7.29 18.02
C LYS A 208 4.84 8.10 18.66
N SER A 209 4.73 9.39 18.31
CA SER A 209 3.66 10.27 18.82
C SER A 209 2.25 9.90 18.34
N GLU A 210 2.17 9.12 17.25
CA GLU A 210 0.90 8.64 16.67
C GLU A 210 0.68 7.15 16.88
N ALA A 211 1.65 6.43 17.46
CA ALA A 211 1.50 5.00 17.75
C ALA A 211 0.38 4.76 18.79
N PRO A 212 -0.20 3.54 18.86
CA PRO A 212 0.12 2.40 18.01
C PRO A 212 -0.65 2.38 16.67
N PHE A 213 -0.15 1.55 15.72
CA PHE A 213 -0.73 1.35 14.40
C PHE A 213 -1.14 -0.11 14.19
N ASP A 214 -2.19 -0.33 13.42
CA ASP A 214 -2.57 -1.68 12.97
C ASP A 214 -1.72 -2.12 11.78
N ALA A 215 -1.26 -1.18 10.95
CA ALA A 215 -0.28 -1.47 9.91
C ALA A 215 0.69 -0.31 9.68
N ILE A 216 1.91 -0.68 9.23
CA ILE A 216 2.94 0.26 8.78
C ILE A 216 3.35 -0.13 7.36
N PHE A 217 3.25 0.83 6.43
CA PHE A 217 3.61 0.68 5.02
C PHE A 217 4.88 1.48 4.73
N PHE A 218 5.83 0.86 4.04
CA PHE A 218 6.99 1.54 3.50
C PHE A 218 6.86 1.70 1.99
N SER A 219 7.01 2.92 1.52
CA SER A 219 7.09 3.26 0.09
C SER A 219 8.53 3.39 -0.43
N ALA A 220 9.50 2.93 0.37
CA ALA A 220 10.93 2.85 0.04
C ALA A 220 11.55 1.60 0.65
N ALA A 221 12.68 1.13 0.09
CA ALA A 221 13.30 -0.13 0.47
C ALA A 221 14.13 -0.02 1.75
N LEU A 222 13.96 -0.99 2.63
CA LEU A 222 14.73 -1.17 3.86
C LEU A 222 15.80 -2.26 3.70
N ASP A 223 16.86 -2.20 4.48
CA ASP A 223 17.77 -3.35 4.64
C ASP A 223 17.14 -4.42 5.53
N PHE A 224 16.44 -4.00 6.58
CA PHE A 224 15.74 -4.86 7.55
C PHE A 224 14.65 -4.05 8.29
N PHE A 225 13.71 -4.72 8.95
CA PHE A 225 12.72 -4.04 9.79
C PHE A 225 13.35 -3.53 11.09
N PRO A 226 13.35 -2.20 11.35
CA PRO A 226 13.81 -1.66 12.62
C PRO A 226 12.95 -2.14 13.80
N ASN A 227 13.57 -2.53 14.90
CA ASN A 227 12.85 -2.99 16.11
C ASN A 227 11.88 -1.94 16.67
N VAL A 228 12.24 -0.66 16.55
CA VAL A 228 11.41 0.47 17.03
C VAL A 228 10.03 0.50 16.36
N LEU A 229 9.91 0.01 15.13
CA LEU A 229 8.63 -0.04 14.42
C LEU A 229 7.70 -1.15 14.97
N ARG A 230 8.28 -2.26 15.45
CA ARG A 230 7.51 -3.31 16.10
C ARG A 230 6.82 -2.80 17.38
N GLU A 231 7.49 -1.94 18.14
CA GLU A 231 6.93 -1.33 19.34
C GLU A 231 5.74 -0.40 19.03
N GLN A 232 5.70 0.14 17.81
CA GLN A 232 4.62 1.01 17.33
C GLN A 232 3.45 0.25 16.68
N LEU A 233 3.52 -1.09 16.60
CA LEU A 233 2.42 -1.93 16.13
C LEU A 233 1.51 -2.38 17.26
N ASN A 234 0.21 -2.41 17.00
CA ASN A 234 -0.76 -3.15 17.81
C ASN A 234 -0.45 -4.65 17.81
N GLU A 235 -0.96 -5.40 18.78
CA GLU A 235 -0.97 -6.86 18.74
C GLU A 235 -1.74 -7.36 17.52
N GLY A 236 -1.13 -8.25 16.75
CA GLY A 236 -1.63 -8.67 15.44
C GLY A 236 -1.39 -7.66 14.32
N GLY A 237 -0.71 -6.55 14.62
CA GLY A 237 -0.37 -5.52 13.64
C GLY A 237 0.66 -5.99 12.62
N VAL A 238 0.70 -5.31 11.49
CA VAL A 238 1.45 -5.73 10.29
C VAL A 238 2.38 -4.62 9.82
N ILE A 239 3.61 -4.95 9.49
CA ILE A 239 4.53 -4.07 8.76
C ILE A 239 4.81 -4.66 7.38
N ILE A 240 4.77 -3.86 6.34
CA ILE A 240 5.08 -4.27 4.97
C ILE A 240 6.07 -3.31 4.34
N ALA A 241 7.17 -3.85 3.80
CA ALA A 241 8.18 -3.07 3.13
C ALA A 241 8.90 -3.86 2.04
N PRO A 242 9.35 -3.19 0.97
CA PRO A 242 10.43 -3.67 0.13
C PRO A 242 11.69 -3.84 0.99
N THR A 243 12.37 -4.98 0.90
CA THR A 243 13.54 -5.24 1.74
C THR A 243 14.64 -5.95 0.96
N GLY A 244 15.85 -5.46 1.07
CA GLY A 244 17.05 -5.98 0.41
C GLY A 244 17.84 -4.90 -0.30
N SER A 245 19.15 -5.12 -0.47
CA SER A 245 20.09 -4.18 -1.12
C SER A 245 20.23 -4.41 -2.62
N THR A 246 20.53 -5.64 -3.03
CA THR A 246 20.75 -6.01 -4.45
C THR A 246 19.48 -6.55 -5.10
N THR A 247 18.81 -7.46 -4.42
CA THR A 247 17.51 -8.01 -4.84
C THR A 247 16.51 -7.72 -3.74
N GLN A 248 15.55 -6.86 -4.04
CA GLN A 248 14.52 -6.48 -3.08
C GLN A 248 13.33 -7.43 -3.20
N HIS A 249 12.77 -7.80 -2.05
CA HIS A 249 11.52 -8.54 -1.97
C HIS A 249 10.56 -7.78 -1.05
N LEU A 250 9.29 -7.87 -1.36
CA LEU A 250 8.27 -7.38 -0.46
C LEU A 250 8.19 -8.33 0.74
N LEU A 251 8.53 -7.84 1.92
CA LEU A 251 8.42 -8.59 3.17
C LEU A 251 7.24 -8.10 4.00
N VAL A 252 6.58 -9.04 4.66
CA VAL A 252 5.53 -8.77 5.65
C VAL A 252 6.00 -9.25 7.01
N GLY A 253 6.03 -8.37 7.99
CA GLY A 253 6.29 -8.70 9.39
C GLY A 253 4.98 -8.61 10.19
N VAL A 254 4.64 -9.64 10.93
CA VAL A 254 3.43 -9.70 11.77
C VAL A 254 3.84 -9.76 13.23
N LYS A 255 3.27 -8.88 14.06
CA LYS A 255 3.41 -8.91 15.51
C LYS A 255 2.42 -9.91 16.10
N GLU A 256 2.85 -11.16 16.30
CA GLU A 256 1.99 -12.18 16.89
C GLU A 256 1.84 -12.02 18.41
N LYS A 257 0.65 -12.36 18.93
CA LYS A 257 0.37 -12.36 20.37
C LYS A 257 1.31 -13.33 21.09
N GLY A 258 1.87 -12.89 22.20
CA GLY A 258 2.79 -13.71 23.01
C GLY A 258 4.20 -13.86 22.45
N CYS A 259 4.49 -13.26 21.30
CA CYS A 259 5.83 -13.24 20.72
C CYS A 259 6.49 -11.88 21.02
N GLU A 260 7.00 -11.69 22.23
CA GLU A 260 7.42 -10.36 22.71
C GLU A 260 8.65 -9.77 21.99
N LYS A 261 9.46 -10.57 21.31
CA LYS A 261 10.75 -10.08 20.78
C LYS A 261 10.86 -9.98 19.27
N ASN A 262 10.08 -10.72 18.46
CA ASN A 262 10.30 -10.80 17.03
C ASN A 262 9.00 -10.67 16.23
N LEU A 263 9.11 -10.14 14.97
CA LEU A 263 8.07 -10.25 13.97
C LEU A 263 8.15 -11.61 13.28
N VAL A 264 7.01 -12.20 12.97
CA VAL A 264 6.96 -13.35 12.03
C VAL A 264 7.03 -12.80 10.62
N ILE A 265 8.05 -13.21 9.88
CA ILE A 265 8.36 -12.66 8.56
C ILE A 265 7.86 -13.57 7.44
N TYR A 266 7.14 -12.99 6.50
CA TYR A 266 6.70 -13.63 5.25
C TYR A 266 7.35 -12.92 4.08
N LYS A 267 8.01 -13.69 3.20
CA LYS A 267 8.61 -13.20 1.98
C LYS A 267 7.63 -13.36 0.82
N LEU A 268 7.43 -12.28 0.07
CA LEU A 268 6.58 -12.22 -1.12
C LEU A 268 7.45 -12.03 -2.38
N ASP A 269 6.86 -11.46 -3.44
CA ASP A 269 7.52 -11.31 -4.74
C ASP A 269 8.68 -10.33 -4.73
N ALA A 270 9.52 -10.45 -5.75
CA ALA A 270 10.56 -9.46 -6.04
C ALA A 270 9.94 -8.13 -6.46
N VAL A 271 10.53 -7.04 -5.99
CA VAL A 271 10.12 -5.66 -6.25
C VAL A 271 11.34 -4.77 -6.45
N SER A 272 11.13 -3.55 -6.96
CA SER A 272 12.18 -2.55 -7.10
C SER A 272 11.69 -1.20 -6.57
N TYR A 273 12.36 -0.68 -5.56
CA TYR A 273 12.05 0.59 -4.92
C TYR A 273 13.32 1.41 -4.69
N VAL A 274 13.15 2.71 -4.54
CA VAL A 274 14.21 3.60 -4.04
C VAL A 274 14.55 3.23 -2.60
N PRO A 275 15.81 3.39 -2.17
CA PRO A 275 16.20 3.07 -0.79
C PRO A 275 15.63 4.09 0.20
N VAL A 276 15.37 3.64 1.42
CA VAL A 276 15.08 4.53 2.55
C VAL A 276 16.36 5.31 2.90
N ILE A 277 16.25 6.62 3.00
CA ILE A 277 17.34 7.53 3.35
C ILE A 277 17.02 8.22 4.68
N ARG A 278 17.99 8.33 5.58
CA ARG A 278 17.85 9.03 6.86
C ARG A 278 17.93 10.55 6.70
N GLY A 279 17.31 11.23 7.64
CA GLY A 279 17.29 12.68 7.72
C GLY A 279 16.25 13.33 6.82
N VAL A 280 16.06 14.64 6.99
CA VAL A 280 15.13 15.46 6.20
C VAL A 280 15.87 16.28 5.17
N GLU A 281 15.20 16.58 4.05
CA GLU A 281 15.68 17.40 2.94
C GLU A 281 14.73 18.60 2.77
N ARG A 282 15.30 19.82 2.78
CA ARG A 282 14.54 21.07 2.68
C ARG A 282 14.77 21.81 1.38
#